data_6da940ede09a6f1240e803246fdaf879
#
_entry.id   6da940ede09a6f1240e803246fdaf879
#
_cell.length_a   1.000
_cell.length_b   1.000
_cell.length_c   1.000
_cell.angle_alpha   90.00
_cell.angle_beta   90.00
_cell.angle_gamma   90.00
#
_symmetry.space_group_name_H-M   'P 1'
#
loop_
_entity.id
_entity.type
_entity.pdbx_description
1 polymer ?
#
loop_
_entity_poly.entity_id
_entity_poly.type
_entity_poly.pdbx_seq_one_letter_code
_entity_poly.pdbx_strand_id
1 'polypeptide(L)'
;EGLWLTGPIELLSNVNLYTEKNALVVFTDDFNAYPILETSFEGLNTRRCQSPISARNTENIAITGHGVFDGSGDSWRPVKKSKLTASQWDALVKSGGVVDKSIWYPTAGSLKGALACKNFNNPEGIETDEEWNEIRPWLRPVLLNIVKSKKVLLEGVTFKNSPSWCLHPLSCEHITINQVKVFNPWYSQNGDALDLESCKNALIINN
;
A
#
# COMPACT_ATOMS: atom_id res chain seq x y z
N GLU A 1 14.61 15.03 -10.11
CA GLU A 1 15.49 14.79 -8.95
C GLU A 1 14.91 15.44 -7.70
N GLY A 2 15.35 14.98 -6.52
CA GLY A 2 15.00 15.56 -5.22
C GLY A 2 13.90 14.82 -4.46
N LEU A 3 13.53 15.42 -3.31
CA LEU A 3 12.51 14.89 -2.40
C LEU A 3 11.16 15.54 -2.69
N TRP A 4 10.14 14.71 -2.88
CA TRP A 4 8.78 15.13 -3.18
C TRP A 4 7.82 14.50 -2.16
N LEU A 5 7.08 15.31 -1.42
CA LEU A 5 5.99 14.85 -0.56
C LEU A 5 4.67 15.04 -1.30
N THR A 6 3.85 13.98 -1.33
CA THR A 6 2.57 13.99 -2.06
C THR A 6 1.50 13.19 -1.35
N GLY A 7 0.25 13.45 -1.67
CA GLY A 7 -0.88 12.55 -1.42
C GLY A 7 -1.02 11.50 -2.51
N PRO A 8 -2.16 10.78 -2.56
CA PRO A 8 -2.43 9.78 -3.59
C PRO A 8 -2.36 10.33 -5.01
N ILE A 9 -1.81 9.54 -5.92
CA ILE A 9 -1.70 9.82 -7.36
C ILE A 9 -2.60 8.82 -8.11
N GLU A 10 -3.48 9.32 -8.96
CA GLU A 10 -4.26 8.50 -9.88
C GLU A 10 -3.72 8.63 -11.30
N LEU A 11 -3.36 7.50 -11.92
CA LEU A 11 -2.87 7.46 -13.29
C LEU A 11 -4.06 7.35 -14.26
N LEU A 12 -4.12 8.25 -15.21
CA LEU A 12 -5.07 8.24 -16.31
C LEU A 12 -4.48 7.53 -17.52
N SER A 13 -5.33 7.15 -18.49
CA SER A 13 -4.90 6.54 -19.73
C SER A 13 -3.89 7.41 -20.49
N ASN A 14 -2.90 6.76 -21.11
CA ASN A 14 -1.84 7.40 -21.91
C ASN A 14 -0.88 8.27 -21.06
N VAL A 15 -0.71 7.95 -19.79
CA VAL A 15 0.23 8.65 -18.90
C VAL A 15 1.41 7.75 -18.56
N ASN A 16 2.61 8.31 -18.61
CA ASN A 16 3.81 7.74 -17.99
C ASN A 16 4.25 8.61 -16.82
N LEU A 17 4.20 8.07 -15.61
CA LEU A 17 4.81 8.68 -14.43
C LEU A 17 6.31 8.37 -14.45
N TYR A 18 7.09 9.32 -14.95
CA TYR A 18 8.54 9.16 -15.09
C TYR A 18 9.27 9.79 -13.89
N THR A 19 10.21 9.05 -13.30
CA THR A 19 11.05 9.54 -12.20
C THR A 19 12.53 9.37 -12.54
N GLU A 20 13.28 10.47 -12.49
CA GLU A 20 14.72 10.46 -12.69
C GLU A 20 15.47 9.75 -11.56
N LYS A 21 16.71 9.41 -11.81
CA LYS A 21 17.64 8.95 -10.79
C LYS A 21 17.76 10.03 -9.69
N ASN A 22 17.77 9.60 -8.41
CA ASN A 22 17.76 10.45 -7.23
C ASN A 22 16.43 11.19 -6.97
N ALA A 23 15.35 10.87 -7.66
CA ALA A 23 14.02 11.29 -7.24
C ALA A 23 13.52 10.38 -6.11
N LEU A 24 13.09 10.95 -5.00
CA LEU A 24 12.41 10.26 -3.91
C LEU A 24 11.02 10.87 -3.74
N VAL A 25 10.00 10.09 -4.07
CA VAL A 25 8.60 10.45 -3.87
C VAL A 25 8.12 9.78 -2.59
N VAL A 26 7.79 10.57 -1.58
CA VAL A 26 7.28 10.11 -0.29
C VAL A 26 5.79 10.41 -0.24
N PHE A 27 5.00 9.39 0.02
CA PHE A 27 3.57 9.57 0.25
C PHE A 27 3.32 10.02 1.69
N THR A 28 2.44 11.00 1.88
CA THR A 28 2.15 11.56 3.19
C THR A 28 1.62 10.49 4.16
N ASP A 29 1.92 10.63 5.44
CA ASP A 29 1.35 9.86 6.54
C ASP A 29 0.09 10.50 7.14
N ASP A 30 -0.39 11.62 6.57
CA ASP A 30 -1.70 12.15 6.89
C ASP A 30 -2.80 11.26 6.31
N PHE A 31 -3.43 10.47 7.16
CA PHE A 31 -4.52 9.57 6.76
C PHE A 31 -5.70 10.28 6.09
N ASN A 32 -5.92 11.57 6.36
CA ASN A 32 -7.02 12.33 5.77
C ASN A 32 -6.80 12.65 4.29
N ALA A 33 -5.56 12.60 3.83
CA ALA A 33 -5.24 12.75 2.41
C ALA A 33 -5.69 11.55 1.56
N TYR A 34 -6.12 10.44 2.19
CA TYR A 34 -6.51 9.21 1.50
C TYR A 34 -8.02 8.97 1.60
N PRO A 35 -8.80 9.25 0.55
CA PRO A 35 -10.22 8.93 0.52
C PRO A 35 -10.49 7.45 0.82
N ILE A 36 -11.55 7.16 1.57
CA ILE A 36 -12.04 5.80 1.77
C ILE A 36 -12.90 5.43 0.56
N LEU A 37 -12.53 4.35 -0.12
CA LEU A 37 -13.18 3.90 -1.35
C LEU A 37 -13.78 2.50 -1.16
N GLU A 38 -14.91 2.25 -1.81
CA GLU A 38 -15.42 0.89 -1.99
C GLU A 38 -14.53 0.12 -2.95
N THR A 39 -14.10 -1.06 -2.54
CA THR A 39 -13.16 -1.89 -3.30
C THR A 39 -13.30 -3.36 -2.91
N SER A 40 -12.44 -4.21 -3.45
CA SER A 40 -12.24 -5.57 -2.97
C SER A 40 -10.83 -5.73 -2.40
N PHE A 41 -10.73 -6.52 -1.35
CA PHE A 41 -9.45 -6.90 -0.75
C PHE A 41 -9.54 -8.36 -0.30
N GLU A 42 -8.55 -9.17 -0.62
CA GLU A 42 -8.57 -10.62 -0.35
C GLU A 42 -9.83 -11.32 -0.90
N GLY A 43 -10.36 -10.84 -2.04
CA GLY A 43 -11.58 -11.37 -2.66
C GLY A 43 -12.90 -10.93 -2.02
N LEU A 44 -12.87 -10.12 -0.97
CA LEU A 44 -14.06 -9.63 -0.25
C LEU A 44 -14.34 -8.17 -0.60
N ASN A 45 -15.63 -7.84 -0.76
CA ASN A 45 -16.05 -6.44 -0.87
C ASN A 45 -15.84 -5.74 0.47
N THR A 46 -15.19 -4.60 0.44
CA THR A 46 -14.83 -3.81 1.62
C THR A 46 -14.61 -2.34 1.27
N ARG A 47 -14.30 -1.53 2.28
CA ARG A 47 -13.76 -0.18 2.11
C ARG A 47 -12.29 -0.14 2.51
N ARG A 48 -11.48 0.57 1.72
CA ARG A 48 -10.06 0.81 1.97
C ARG A 48 -9.69 2.25 1.65
N CYS A 49 -8.61 2.74 2.23
CA CYS A 49 -8.02 3.99 1.77
C CYS A 49 -7.53 3.86 0.33
N GLN A 50 -7.66 4.93 -0.44
CA GLN A 50 -7.08 5.00 -1.79
C GLN A 50 -5.59 4.66 -1.74
N SER A 51 -5.13 3.90 -2.71
CA SER A 51 -3.70 3.56 -2.82
C SER A 51 -2.86 4.79 -3.13
N PRO A 52 -1.64 4.88 -2.57
CA PRO A 52 -0.69 5.93 -2.91
C PRO A 52 -0.54 6.14 -4.42
N ILE A 53 -0.49 5.04 -5.20
CA ILE A 53 -0.60 5.11 -6.65
C ILE A 53 -1.73 4.18 -7.08
N SER A 54 -2.65 4.70 -7.87
CA SER A 54 -3.80 3.93 -8.36
C SER A 54 -4.07 4.16 -9.84
N ALA A 55 -4.67 3.15 -10.48
CA ALA A 55 -5.24 3.25 -11.82
C ALA A 55 -6.44 2.30 -11.93
N ARG A 56 -7.52 2.74 -12.54
CA ARG A 56 -8.72 1.91 -12.72
C ARG A 56 -9.33 2.11 -14.09
N ASN A 57 -9.58 1.01 -14.82
CA ASN A 57 -10.15 1.04 -16.17
C ASN A 57 -9.33 1.91 -17.15
N THR A 58 -8.01 1.87 -17.03
CA THR A 58 -7.10 2.70 -17.86
C THR A 58 -6.40 1.84 -18.93
N GLU A 59 -5.85 2.50 -19.92
CA GLU A 59 -5.06 1.86 -20.98
C GLU A 59 -3.78 2.66 -21.25
N ASN A 60 -2.71 1.94 -21.61
CA ASN A 60 -1.43 2.53 -22.01
C ASN A 60 -0.86 3.43 -20.91
N ILE A 61 -0.62 2.84 -19.73
CA ILE A 61 -0.04 3.52 -18.57
C ILE A 61 1.33 2.97 -18.24
N ALA A 62 2.19 3.83 -17.75
CA ALA A 62 3.52 3.42 -17.33
C ALA A 62 3.99 4.14 -16.05
N ILE A 63 4.87 3.48 -15.31
CA ILE A 63 5.72 4.08 -14.28
C ILE A 63 7.14 3.67 -14.60
N THR A 64 7.97 4.63 -14.98
CA THR A 64 9.31 4.33 -15.50
C THR A 64 10.38 5.24 -14.92
N GLY A 65 11.64 4.87 -15.15
CA GLY A 65 12.80 5.62 -14.70
C GLY A 65 13.57 4.92 -13.58
N HIS A 66 14.18 5.69 -12.67
CA HIS A 66 15.07 5.14 -11.64
C HIS A 66 14.80 5.71 -10.24
N GLY A 67 13.68 6.42 -10.07
CA GLY A 67 13.30 7.00 -8.79
C GLY A 67 12.76 5.98 -7.79
N VAL A 68 12.53 6.46 -6.58
CA VAL A 68 12.04 5.68 -5.44
C VAL A 68 10.69 6.21 -5.01
N PHE A 69 9.71 5.32 -4.82
CA PHE A 69 8.40 5.60 -4.24
C PHE A 69 8.34 4.99 -2.83
N ASP A 70 8.18 5.83 -1.82
CA ASP A 70 8.08 5.45 -0.40
C ASP A 70 6.64 5.58 0.08
N GLY A 71 6.02 4.48 0.45
CA GLY A 71 4.62 4.45 0.88
C GLY A 71 4.37 4.88 2.33
N SER A 72 5.40 5.31 3.07
CA SER A 72 5.31 5.71 4.50
C SER A 72 4.59 4.66 5.37
N GLY A 73 4.79 3.39 5.04
CA GLY A 73 4.04 2.28 5.60
C GLY A 73 4.19 2.08 7.11
N ASP A 74 5.22 2.66 7.73
CA ASP A 74 5.43 2.56 9.18
C ASP A 74 4.30 3.23 9.97
N SER A 75 3.69 4.29 9.43
CA SER A 75 2.52 4.94 10.02
C SER A 75 1.25 4.08 9.97
N TRP A 76 1.21 3.08 9.08
CA TRP A 76 0.03 2.27 8.83
C TRP A 76 0.10 0.88 9.46
N ARG A 77 1.29 0.27 9.50
CA ARG A 77 1.45 -1.14 9.78
C ARG A 77 1.45 -1.46 11.27
N PRO A 78 0.65 -2.44 11.73
CA PRO A 78 0.89 -3.06 13.02
C PRO A 78 2.19 -3.87 13.01
N VAL A 79 2.82 -4.04 14.16
CA VAL A 79 4.06 -4.80 14.33
C VAL A 79 3.89 -5.86 15.42
N LYS A 80 4.16 -7.12 15.07
CA LYS A 80 4.16 -8.22 16.05
C LYS A 80 5.46 -8.22 16.86
N LYS A 81 5.35 -8.34 18.18
CA LYS A 81 6.50 -8.43 19.11
C LYS A 81 7.50 -9.51 18.69
N SER A 82 7.00 -10.66 18.20
CA SER A 82 7.83 -11.79 17.76
C SER A 82 8.74 -11.49 16.56
N LYS A 83 8.51 -10.38 15.88
CA LYS A 83 9.31 -9.92 14.74
C LYS A 83 10.46 -8.99 15.14
N LEU A 84 10.56 -8.61 16.39
CA LEU A 84 11.54 -7.65 16.90
C LEU A 84 12.38 -8.24 18.02
N THR A 85 13.59 -7.74 18.19
CA THR A 85 14.36 -7.95 19.42
C THR A 85 13.72 -7.20 20.60
N ALA A 86 14.07 -7.56 21.84
CA ALA A 86 13.52 -6.87 23.01
C ALA A 86 13.78 -5.35 22.98
N SER A 87 14.98 -4.92 22.62
CA SER A 87 15.34 -3.51 22.53
C SER A 87 14.59 -2.76 21.43
N GLN A 88 14.39 -3.40 20.27
CA GLN A 88 13.58 -2.81 19.18
C GLN A 88 12.12 -2.68 19.57
N TRP A 89 11.56 -3.69 20.26
CA TRP A 89 10.20 -3.64 20.77
C TRP A 89 10.01 -2.53 21.78
N ASP A 90 10.93 -2.41 22.75
CA ASP A 90 10.87 -1.38 23.79
C ASP A 90 10.99 0.03 23.17
N ALA A 91 11.84 0.20 22.17
CA ALA A 91 11.96 1.45 21.43
C ALA A 91 10.67 1.78 20.68
N LEU A 92 10.06 0.81 20.01
CA LEU A 92 8.81 0.97 19.27
C LEU A 92 7.66 1.37 20.21
N VAL A 93 7.51 0.69 21.35
CA VAL A 93 6.47 1.02 22.35
C VAL A 93 6.66 2.42 22.92
N LYS A 94 7.92 2.82 23.17
CA LYS A 94 8.23 4.18 23.65
C LYS A 94 7.97 5.28 22.63
N SER A 95 7.97 4.96 21.33
CA SER A 95 7.68 5.95 20.27
C SER A 95 6.20 6.37 20.22
N GLY A 96 5.32 5.67 20.93
CA GLY A 96 3.88 5.92 20.95
C GLY A 96 3.08 4.73 20.47
N GLY A 97 1.87 4.99 19.93
CA GLY A 97 0.96 3.92 19.50
C GLY A 97 0.25 3.21 20.65
N VAL A 98 -0.36 2.07 20.35
CA VAL A 98 -1.13 1.25 21.30
C VAL A 98 -0.70 -0.21 21.18
N VAL A 99 -0.56 -0.88 22.32
CA VAL A 99 -0.25 -2.33 22.36
C VAL A 99 -1.49 -3.10 22.81
N ASP A 100 -1.88 -4.08 22.00
CA ASP A 100 -2.84 -5.12 22.42
C ASP A 100 -2.16 -6.49 22.32
N LYS A 101 -2.16 -7.24 23.42
CA LYS A 101 -1.48 -8.54 23.54
C LYS A 101 0.00 -8.41 23.17
N SER A 102 0.40 -8.91 22.02
CA SER A 102 1.78 -8.90 21.51
C SER A 102 1.89 -8.19 20.16
N ILE A 103 0.97 -7.29 19.86
CA ILE A 103 0.95 -6.49 18.64
C ILE A 103 0.92 -5.01 19.01
N TRP A 104 1.80 -4.25 18.42
CA TRP A 104 1.80 -2.79 18.46
C TRP A 104 1.02 -2.26 17.26
N TYR A 105 0.19 -1.25 17.50
CA TYR A 105 -0.58 -0.54 16.48
C TYR A 105 -0.19 0.94 16.46
N PRO A 106 -0.04 1.55 15.28
CA PRO A 106 0.37 2.96 15.19
C PRO A 106 -0.60 3.92 15.89
N THR A 107 -1.90 3.61 15.86
CA THR A 107 -2.95 4.46 16.43
C THR A 107 -4.05 3.64 17.11
N ALA A 108 -4.86 4.28 17.96
CA ALA A 108 -6.06 3.65 18.53
C ALA A 108 -7.09 3.27 17.46
N GLY A 109 -7.21 4.05 16.38
CA GLY A 109 -8.06 3.72 15.22
C GLY A 109 -7.61 2.47 14.49
N SER A 110 -6.29 2.26 14.37
CA SER A 110 -5.73 1.03 13.82
C SER A 110 -6.09 -0.19 14.66
N LEU A 111 -5.99 -0.10 16.00
CA LEU A 111 -6.42 -1.17 16.90
C LEU A 111 -7.93 -1.40 16.80
N LYS A 112 -8.75 -0.33 16.82
CA LYS A 112 -10.21 -0.45 16.70
C LYS A 112 -10.60 -1.20 15.41
N GLY A 113 -10.02 -0.85 14.29
CA GLY A 113 -10.25 -1.53 13.01
C GLY A 113 -9.81 -3.00 13.02
N ALA A 114 -8.66 -3.31 13.64
CA ALA A 114 -8.19 -4.68 13.80
C ALA A 114 -9.17 -5.54 14.62
N LEU A 115 -9.73 -4.99 15.70
CA LEU A 115 -10.70 -5.67 16.55
C LEU A 115 -12.05 -5.85 15.86
N ALA A 116 -12.41 -5.03 14.89
CA ALA A 116 -13.62 -5.17 14.08
C ALA A 116 -13.50 -6.29 13.04
N CYS A 117 -12.30 -6.79 12.74
CA CYS A 117 -12.10 -7.88 11.78
C CYS A 117 -12.37 -9.24 12.44
N LYS A 118 -13.33 -9.99 11.89
CA LYS A 118 -13.58 -11.39 12.26
C LYS A 118 -12.94 -12.36 11.28
N ASN A 119 -12.99 -12.02 10.01
CA ASN A 119 -12.44 -12.80 8.93
C ASN A 119 -11.45 -11.95 8.12
N PHE A 120 -10.24 -12.48 7.92
CA PHE A 120 -9.18 -11.79 7.18
C PHE A 120 -8.94 -10.37 7.74
N ASN A 121 -8.62 -9.40 6.87
CA ASN A 121 -8.41 -8.00 7.23
C ASN A 121 -9.63 -7.13 6.88
N ASN A 122 -10.83 -7.71 6.87
CA ASN A 122 -12.07 -7.04 6.51
C ASN A 122 -12.87 -6.68 7.77
N PRO A 123 -13.03 -5.38 8.12
CA PRO A 123 -13.87 -4.95 9.24
C PRO A 123 -15.35 -5.29 9.02
N GLU A 124 -16.00 -5.77 10.06
CA GLU A 124 -17.42 -6.09 10.07
C GLU A 124 -18.16 -5.24 11.12
N GLY A 125 -19.45 -4.99 10.89
CA GLY A 125 -20.29 -4.22 11.82
C GLY A 125 -19.97 -2.73 11.88
N ILE A 126 -19.40 -2.20 10.82
CA ILE A 126 -19.16 -0.77 10.61
C ILE A 126 -20.25 -0.26 9.67
N GLU A 127 -21.11 0.63 10.13
CA GLU A 127 -22.31 1.04 9.40
C GLU A 127 -22.24 2.49 8.91
N THR A 128 -21.66 3.40 9.71
CA THR A 128 -21.65 4.82 9.40
C THR A 128 -20.31 5.29 8.82
N ASP A 129 -20.32 6.39 8.10
CA ASP A 129 -19.09 6.98 7.57
C ASP A 129 -18.18 7.51 8.69
N GLU A 130 -18.73 7.92 9.82
CA GLU A 130 -17.99 8.31 11.02
C GLU A 130 -17.20 7.13 11.57
N GLU A 131 -17.83 5.97 11.69
CA GLU A 131 -17.17 4.73 12.17
C GLU A 131 -16.06 4.29 11.21
N TRP A 132 -16.29 4.37 9.88
CA TRP A 132 -15.26 4.12 8.88
C TRP A 132 -14.09 5.10 9.00
N ASN A 133 -14.36 6.37 9.26
CA ASN A 133 -13.32 7.38 9.48
C ASN A 133 -12.50 7.11 10.75
N GLU A 134 -13.13 6.65 11.84
CA GLU A 134 -12.42 6.30 13.07
C GLU A 134 -11.39 5.18 12.88
N ILE A 135 -11.71 4.20 12.04
CA ILE A 135 -10.82 3.07 11.73
C ILE A 135 -9.96 3.30 10.48
N ARG A 136 -9.97 4.49 9.89
CA ARG A 136 -9.20 4.84 8.69
C ARG A 136 -7.74 4.37 8.73
N PRO A 137 -6.98 4.50 9.84
CA PRO A 137 -5.60 4.02 9.92
C PRO A 137 -5.47 2.49 9.79
N TRP A 138 -6.54 1.72 9.98
CA TRP A 138 -6.57 0.28 9.73
C TRP A 138 -6.84 -0.07 8.27
N LEU A 139 -7.48 0.81 7.52
CA LEU A 139 -7.84 0.59 6.12
C LEU A 139 -6.63 0.74 5.19
N ARG A 140 -5.53 0.13 5.57
CA ARG A 140 -4.21 0.20 4.92
C ARG A 140 -4.31 -0.07 3.42
N PRO A 141 -3.94 0.87 2.55
CA PRO A 141 -3.93 0.63 1.12
C PRO A 141 -2.74 -0.24 0.70
N VAL A 142 -2.82 -0.86 -0.46
CA VAL A 142 -1.63 -1.32 -1.18
C VAL A 142 -0.90 -0.13 -1.77
N LEU A 143 0.41 -0.18 -1.97
CA LEU A 143 1.16 0.99 -2.47
C LEU A 143 0.78 1.33 -3.91
N LEU A 144 0.73 0.34 -4.78
CA LEU A 144 0.32 0.49 -6.18
C LEU A 144 -0.83 -0.46 -6.48
N ASN A 145 -2.00 0.09 -6.79
CA ASN A 145 -3.20 -0.68 -7.16
C ASN A 145 -3.64 -0.35 -8.58
N ILE A 146 -3.53 -1.32 -9.49
CA ILE A 146 -3.94 -1.20 -10.88
C ILE A 146 -5.07 -2.18 -11.16
N VAL A 147 -6.27 -1.69 -11.45
CA VAL A 147 -7.47 -2.52 -11.59
C VAL A 147 -8.07 -2.40 -13.00
N LYS A 148 -8.36 -3.56 -13.63
CA LYS A 148 -9.03 -3.64 -14.94
C LYS A 148 -8.40 -2.75 -16.01
N SER A 149 -7.06 -2.68 -16.03
CA SER A 149 -6.30 -1.84 -16.95
C SER A 149 -5.53 -2.68 -17.97
N LYS A 150 -5.13 -2.05 -19.09
CA LYS A 150 -4.45 -2.72 -20.20
C LYS A 150 -3.18 -1.99 -20.60
N LYS A 151 -2.20 -2.73 -21.13
CA LYS A 151 -0.91 -2.20 -21.58
C LYS A 151 -0.22 -1.39 -20.47
N VAL A 152 0.14 -2.10 -19.40
CA VAL A 152 0.79 -1.56 -18.22
C VAL A 152 2.29 -1.84 -18.25
N LEU A 153 3.10 -0.81 -18.06
CA LEU A 153 4.55 -0.95 -17.95
C LEU A 153 5.03 -0.38 -16.61
N LEU A 154 5.71 -1.22 -15.83
CA LEU A 154 6.50 -0.78 -14.67
C LEU A 154 7.96 -1.10 -14.97
N GLU A 155 8.85 -0.10 -14.99
CA GLU A 155 10.23 -0.33 -15.39
C GLU A 155 11.25 0.53 -14.64
N GLY A 156 12.25 -0.13 -14.07
CA GLY A 156 13.46 0.45 -13.49
C GLY A 156 13.30 1.15 -12.14
N VAL A 157 12.09 1.40 -11.70
CA VAL A 157 11.77 2.12 -10.46
C VAL A 157 11.87 1.24 -9.21
N THR A 158 11.94 1.89 -8.06
CA THR A 158 11.93 1.22 -6.75
C THR A 158 10.69 1.61 -5.97
N PHE A 159 10.00 0.62 -5.41
CA PHE A 159 8.93 0.81 -4.43
C PHE A 159 9.39 0.33 -3.07
N LYS A 160 9.08 1.06 -2.02
CA LYS A 160 9.46 0.66 -0.67
C LYS A 160 8.45 1.08 0.38
N ASN A 161 8.54 0.42 1.53
CA ASN A 161 7.82 0.81 2.74
C ASN A 161 6.30 0.93 2.51
N SER A 162 5.70 -0.11 1.91
CA SER A 162 4.27 -0.15 1.61
C SER A 162 3.42 -0.24 2.88
N PRO A 163 2.24 0.41 2.92
CA PRO A 163 1.27 0.24 4.01
C PRO A 163 0.73 -1.18 4.16
N SER A 164 0.59 -1.91 3.05
CA SER A 164 0.15 -3.31 2.96
C SER A 164 0.95 -3.99 1.83
N TRP A 165 0.32 -4.82 0.98
CA TRP A 165 0.97 -5.32 -0.24
C TRP A 165 1.56 -4.18 -1.07
N CYS A 166 2.59 -4.45 -1.83
CA CYS A 166 3.26 -3.39 -2.56
C CYS A 166 2.66 -3.16 -3.95
N LEU A 167 2.77 -4.13 -4.83
CA LEU A 167 2.28 -4.03 -6.20
C LEU A 167 1.09 -4.98 -6.37
N HIS A 168 -0.09 -4.43 -6.71
CA HIS A 168 -1.32 -5.21 -6.86
C HIS A 168 -2.03 -4.91 -8.18
N PRO A 169 -1.60 -5.53 -9.28
CA PRO A 169 -2.38 -5.58 -10.51
C PRO A 169 -3.53 -6.59 -10.38
N LEU A 170 -4.77 -6.13 -10.58
CA LEU A 170 -5.99 -6.92 -10.48
C LEU A 170 -6.77 -6.87 -11.79
N SER A 171 -7.04 -8.03 -12.39
CA SER A 171 -7.81 -8.16 -13.65
C SER A 171 -7.25 -7.31 -14.80
N CYS A 172 -5.94 -7.19 -14.89
CA CYS A 172 -5.24 -6.43 -15.91
C CYS A 172 -4.80 -7.31 -17.10
N GLU A 173 -4.51 -6.68 -18.23
CA GLU A 173 -4.09 -7.36 -19.45
C GLU A 173 -2.87 -6.67 -20.08
N HIS A 174 -1.91 -7.47 -20.57
CA HIS A 174 -0.64 -6.99 -21.13
C HIS A 174 0.17 -6.14 -20.14
N ILE A 175 0.67 -6.80 -19.09
CA ILE A 175 1.49 -6.18 -18.05
C ILE A 175 2.95 -6.56 -18.26
N THR A 176 3.83 -5.57 -18.21
CA THR A 176 5.27 -5.80 -18.11
C THR A 176 5.81 -5.15 -16.83
N ILE A 177 6.49 -5.95 -16.01
CA ILE A 177 7.23 -5.49 -14.83
C ILE A 177 8.69 -5.90 -15.03
N ASN A 178 9.55 -4.92 -15.28
CA ASN A 178 10.93 -5.15 -15.66
C ASN A 178 11.88 -4.27 -14.83
N GLN A 179 12.91 -4.88 -14.23
CA GLN A 179 13.92 -4.18 -13.43
C GLN A 179 13.32 -3.34 -12.28
N VAL A 180 12.16 -3.75 -11.75
CA VAL A 180 11.52 -3.11 -10.61
C VAL A 180 12.07 -3.71 -9.32
N LYS A 181 12.30 -2.88 -8.31
CA LYS A 181 12.74 -3.30 -6.99
C LYS A 181 11.67 -3.01 -5.95
N VAL A 182 11.45 -3.94 -5.03
CA VAL A 182 10.55 -3.76 -3.89
C VAL A 182 11.30 -4.01 -2.60
N PHE A 183 11.23 -3.05 -1.66
CA PHE A 183 11.83 -3.16 -0.34
C PHE A 183 10.82 -2.84 0.75
N ASN A 184 10.39 -3.86 1.48
CA ASN A 184 9.61 -3.67 2.70
C ASN A 184 10.44 -4.11 3.91
N PRO A 185 10.27 -3.47 5.09
CA PRO A 185 10.92 -3.94 6.31
C PRO A 185 10.56 -5.41 6.58
N TRP A 186 11.53 -6.19 7.05
CA TRP A 186 11.36 -7.62 7.33
C TRP A 186 10.23 -7.93 8.34
N TYR A 187 9.89 -6.99 9.19
CA TYR A 187 8.79 -7.09 10.16
C TYR A 187 7.42 -6.66 9.61
N SER A 188 7.33 -6.26 8.36
CA SER A 188 6.07 -5.80 7.75
C SER A 188 4.98 -6.85 7.81
N GLN A 189 3.78 -6.43 8.23
CA GLN A 189 2.58 -7.24 8.13
C GLN A 189 1.97 -7.06 6.75
N ASN A 190 1.76 -8.16 6.02
CA ASN A 190 1.27 -8.13 4.63
C ASN A 190 2.19 -7.26 3.74
N GLY A 191 3.50 -7.46 3.84
CA GLY A 191 4.50 -6.70 3.09
C GLY A 191 4.93 -7.38 1.78
N ASP A 192 4.03 -8.10 1.14
CA ASP A 192 4.22 -8.84 -0.10
C ASP A 192 4.66 -7.91 -1.21
N ALA A 193 5.61 -8.34 -2.03
CA ALA A 193 6.19 -7.48 -3.06
C ALA A 193 5.26 -7.33 -4.27
N LEU A 194 4.62 -8.42 -4.69
CA LEU A 194 3.75 -8.45 -5.86
C LEU A 194 2.64 -9.48 -5.66
N ASP A 195 1.41 -9.03 -5.78
CA ASP A 195 0.19 -9.83 -5.80
C ASP A 195 -0.49 -9.67 -7.16
N LEU A 196 -0.23 -10.59 -8.06
CA LEU A 196 -0.77 -10.58 -9.42
C LEU A 196 -2.07 -11.39 -9.46
N GLU A 197 -3.21 -10.72 -9.51
CA GLU A 197 -4.52 -11.37 -9.46
C GLU A 197 -5.29 -11.27 -10.78
N SER A 198 -5.77 -12.42 -11.28
CA SER A 198 -6.66 -12.52 -12.45
C SER A 198 -6.18 -11.76 -13.69
N CYS A 199 -4.87 -11.65 -13.87
CA CYS A 199 -4.26 -10.94 -14.98
C CYS A 199 -3.98 -11.85 -16.18
N LYS A 200 -3.88 -11.28 -17.37
CA LYS A 200 -3.53 -11.94 -18.62
C LYS A 200 -2.28 -11.34 -19.26
N ASN A 201 -1.48 -12.18 -19.88
CA ASN A 201 -0.28 -11.75 -20.61
C ASN A 201 0.65 -10.90 -19.76
N ALA A 202 1.03 -11.42 -18.59
CA ALA A 202 1.95 -10.77 -17.67
C ALA A 202 3.39 -11.25 -17.91
N LEU A 203 4.32 -10.32 -18.07
CA LEU A 203 5.76 -10.56 -18.16
C LEU A 203 6.45 -9.89 -16.97
N ILE A 204 7.09 -10.71 -16.13
CA ILE A 204 7.76 -10.26 -14.90
C ILE A 204 9.19 -10.76 -14.95
N ILE A 205 10.13 -9.84 -15.19
CA ILE A 205 11.53 -10.17 -15.47
C ILE A 205 12.51 -9.20 -14.81
N ASN A 206 13.68 -9.73 -14.44
CA ASN A 206 14.82 -8.95 -13.92
C ASN A 206 14.54 -8.13 -12.65
N ASN A 207 13.55 -8.53 -11.82
CA ASN A 207 13.14 -7.79 -10.62
C ASN A 207 13.86 -8.30 -9.36
#